data_b87d1fe6e7a8d791c13ac5e46f1348dd
#
_entry.id   b87d1fe6e7a8d791c13ac5e46f1348dd
#
_cell.length_a   1.000
_cell.length_b   1.000
_cell.length_c   1.000
_cell.angle_alpha   90.00
_cell.angle_beta   90.00
_cell.angle_gamma   90.00
#
_symmetry.space_group_name_H-M   'P 1'
#
loop_
_entity.id
_entity.type
_entity.pdbx_description
1 polymer ?
#
loop_
_entity_poly.entity_id
_entity_poly.type
_entity_poly.pdbx_seq_one_letter_code
_entity_poly.pdbx_strand_id
1 'polypeptide(L)'
;MTTINPNNHDSSPKVVVTSTSFGKSPFLRERLLKAFPNSIFNEKGLRLSGKKLVEFLSDTDAAIVGIEPIDDSVLNYTPQLKIISKYGVGLDNIDQESLKSRGVFLGWTGGTNKRSVSELALCFMLGLCRNVFSSSFKLKQSEWEKEGGHQLSGKTVGIIGCGQIGSDMVRLLSPFGCNLLVRDILDKSDFCREHRASIVSQEEVIEKSDIISLHVPLTELTRYMVNQSFLQRMKSTAFLVNTCRGEVVNQEALKLALKKNVIGGAALDVFIEEPPTDIEFLSLPNLMVTPHIGGNAREAVEAMGQAAIDHL
;
A
#
# COMPACT_ATOMS: atom_id res chain seq x y z
N MET A 1 4.75 -12.56 -25.20
CA MET A 1 5.29 -11.33 -24.58
C MET A 1 5.52 -10.34 -25.71
N THR A 2 4.71 -9.30 -25.81
CA THR A 2 4.86 -8.27 -26.82
C THR A 2 5.65 -7.13 -26.18
N THR A 3 6.97 -7.20 -26.24
CA THR A 3 7.83 -6.08 -25.86
C THR A 3 8.07 -5.18 -27.05
N ILE A 4 8.07 -3.88 -26.86
CA ILE A 4 8.45 -2.91 -27.90
C ILE A 4 9.96 -3.07 -28.11
N ASN A 5 10.37 -3.37 -29.35
CA ASN A 5 11.80 -3.50 -29.69
C ASN A 5 12.40 -2.09 -29.88
N PRO A 6 13.34 -1.63 -29.04
CA PRO A 6 13.95 -0.30 -29.15
C PRO A 6 14.86 -0.10 -30.37
N ASN A 7 15.12 -1.17 -31.14
CA ASN A 7 16.07 -1.13 -32.27
C ASN A 7 15.43 -0.98 -33.65
N ASN A 8 14.13 -0.74 -33.73
CA ASN A 8 13.49 -0.49 -35.03
C ASN A 8 13.62 1.00 -35.39
N HIS A 9 14.51 1.33 -36.29
CA HIS A 9 14.98 2.68 -36.64
C HIS A 9 13.95 3.60 -37.35
N ASP A 10 12.66 3.23 -37.48
CA ASP A 10 11.71 4.05 -38.24
C ASP A 10 10.59 4.72 -37.43
N SER A 11 10.45 4.43 -36.14
CA SER A 11 9.74 5.27 -35.15
C SER A 11 10.04 4.77 -33.74
N SER A 12 10.92 5.46 -33.01
CA SER A 12 11.06 5.19 -31.56
C SER A 12 9.71 5.31 -30.88
N PRO A 13 9.28 4.30 -30.09
CA PRO A 13 7.98 4.35 -29.45
C PRO A 13 7.85 5.59 -28.57
N LYS A 14 6.70 6.25 -28.65
CA LYS A 14 6.41 7.41 -27.81
C LYS A 14 5.98 6.94 -26.43
N VAL A 15 6.89 7.12 -25.47
CA VAL A 15 6.67 6.76 -24.08
C VAL A 15 6.35 8.00 -23.24
N VAL A 16 5.29 7.94 -22.44
CA VAL A 16 4.98 9.02 -21.48
C VAL A 16 4.96 8.52 -20.06
N VAL A 17 5.27 9.40 -19.12
CA VAL A 17 5.26 9.13 -17.67
C VAL A 17 4.27 10.08 -17.02
N THR A 18 3.14 9.55 -16.58
CA THR A 18 2.11 10.33 -15.88
C THR A 18 2.46 10.53 -14.41
N SER A 19 3.11 9.52 -13.81
CA SER A 19 3.49 9.52 -12.39
C SER A 19 4.50 10.62 -12.05
N THR A 20 4.08 11.53 -11.16
CA THR A 20 4.95 12.62 -10.68
C THR A 20 6.10 12.11 -9.82
N SER A 21 5.89 11.06 -9.02
CA SER A 21 6.94 10.49 -8.15
C SER A 21 8.01 9.78 -8.97
N PHE A 22 7.64 9.06 -10.04
CA PHE A 22 8.60 8.52 -11.00
C PHE A 22 9.40 9.65 -11.65
N GLY A 23 8.69 10.65 -12.19
CA GLY A 23 9.29 11.79 -12.89
C GLY A 23 10.24 12.64 -12.02
N LYS A 24 10.05 12.69 -10.72
CA LYS A 24 10.92 13.39 -9.77
C LYS A 24 12.20 12.62 -9.39
N SER A 25 12.29 11.32 -9.68
CA SER A 25 13.48 10.52 -9.39
C SER A 25 14.54 10.68 -10.49
N PRO A 26 15.71 11.31 -10.22
CA PRO A 26 16.78 11.44 -11.20
C PRO A 26 17.25 10.08 -11.71
N PHE A 27 17.35 9.10 -10.81
CA PHE A 27 17.75 7.74 -11.12
C PHE A 27 16.80 7.06 -12.13
N LEU A 28 15.48 7.16 -11.93
CA LEU A 28 14.50 6.55 -12.83
C LEU A 28 14.41 7.28 -14.16
N ARG A 29 14.54 8.62 -14.16
CA ARG A 29 14.59 9.42 -15.39
C ARG A 29 15.79 9.04 -16.26
N GLU A 30 16.97 8.97 -15.67
CA GLU A 30 18.18 8.57 -16.40
C GLU A 30 18.02 7.19 -17.03
N ARG A 31 17.53 6.21 -16.27
CA ARG A 31 17.32 4.85 -16.77
C ARG A 31 16.29 4.78 -17.89
N LEU A 32 15.17 5.47 -17.73
CA LEU A 32 14.14 5.50 -18.79
C LEU A 32 14.67 6.19 -20.06
N LEU A 33 15.31 7.35 -19.93
CA LEU A 33 15.85 8.10 -21.08
C LEU A 33 16.98 7.36 -21.81
N LYS A 34 17.72 6.50 -21.10
CA LYS A 34 18.72 5.62 -21.73
C LYS A 34 18.07 4.57 -22.64
N ALA A 35 16.92 4.02 -22.25
CA ALA A 35 16.17 3.02 -23.04
C ALA A 35 15.24 3.68 -24.07
N PHE A 36 14.60 4.78 -23.70
CA PHE A 36 13.61 5.51 -24.49
C PHE A 36 13.93 7.02 -24.46
N PRO A 37 14.85 7.51 -25.31
CA PRO A 37 15.37 8.89 -25.23
C PRO A 37 14.33 9.98 -25.42
N ASN A 38 13.22 9.69 -26.13
CA ASN A 38 12.14 10.63 -26.41
C ASN A 38 10.99 10.58 -25.41
N SER A 39 11.22 10.02 -24.20
CA SER A 39 10.19 9.93 -23.18
C SER A 39 9.75 11.30 -22.66
N ILE A 40 8.44 11.47 -22.48
CA ILE A 40 7.81 12.70 -22.00
C ILE A 40 7.35 12.51 -20.57
N PHE A 41 7.67 13.47 -19.69
CA PHE A 41 7.33 13.41 -18.27
C PHE A 41 6.27 14.46 -17.91
N ASN A 42 5.47 14.15 -16.91
CA ASN A 42 4.55 15.11 -16.28
C ASN A 42 5.34 16.14 -15.44
N GLU A 43 6.02 17.06 -16.13
CA GLU A 43 6.93 18.04 -15.50
C GLU A 43 6.20 19.00 -14.57
N LYS A 44 4.93 19.29 -14.83
CA LYS A 44 4.12 20.19 -13.99
C LYS A 44 3.68 19.54 -12.68
N GLY A 45 3.90 18.24 -12.50
CA GLY A 45 3.49 17.51 -11.30
C GLY A 45 1.98 17.50 -11.07
N LEU A 46 1.18 17.56 -12.12
CA LEU A 46 -0.28 17.61 -12.03
C LEU A 46 -0.84 16.23 -11.73
N ARG A 47 -1.86 16.16 -10.89
CA ARG A 47 -2.70 14.97 -10.78
C ARG A 47 -3.56 14.88 -12.05
N LEU A 48 -3.17 14.00 -12.97
CA LEU A 48 -3.84 13.81 -14.24
C LEU A 48 -5.08 12.93 -14.08
N SER A 49 -6.22 13.38 -14.61
CA SER A 49 -7.46 12.61 -14.65
C SER A 49 -8.39 13.15 -15.75
N GLY A 50 -9.35 12.36 -16.22
CA GLY A 50 -10.33 12.74 -17.22
C GLY A 50 -9.67 13.32 -18.46
N LYS A 51 -10.20 14.46 -18.97
CA LYS A 51 -9.73 15.09 -20.20
C LYS A 51 -8.22 15.40 -20.22
N LYS A 52 -7.65 15.84 -19.09
CA LYS A 52 -6.21 16.14 -18.99
C LYS A 52 -5.35 14.89 -19.13
N LEU A 53 -5.81 13.75 -18.61
CA LEU A 53 -5.11 12.47 -18.76
C LEU A 53 -5.20 11.99 -20.21
N VAL A 54 -6.37 12.08 -20.83
CA VAL A 54 -6.57 11.77 -22.26
C VAL A 54 -5.64 12.60 -23.14
N GLU A 55 -5.60 13.92 -22.94
CA GLU A 55 -4.71 14.84 -23.69
C GLU A 55 -3.23 14.46 -23.52
N PHE A 56 -2.82 14.06 -22.29
CA PHE A 56 -1.43 13.69 -22.00
C PHE A 56 -1.05 12.33 -22.61
N LEU A 57 -2.02 11.40 -22.75
CA LEU A 57 -1.85 10.08 -23.35
C LEU A 57 -2.11 10.07 -24.86
N SER A 58 -2.58 11.20 -25.43
CA SER A 58 -2.87 11.28 -26.85
C SER A 58 -1.62 11.01 -27.68
N ASP A 59 -1.76 10.24 -28.77
CA ASP A 59 -0.67 9.90 -29.67
C ASP A 59 0.54 9.23 -28.98
N THR A 60 0.25 8.31 -28.03
CA THR A 60 1.23 7.62 -27.16
C THR A 60 1.18 6.11 -27.40
N ASP A 61 2.34 5.47 -27.57
CA ASP A 61 2.43 4.00 -27.71
C ASP A 61 2.44 3.30 -26.34
N ALA A 62 3.12 3.87 -25.36
CA ALA A 62 3.25 3.29 -24.03
C ALA A 62 3.27 4.35 -22.92
N ALA A 63 2.70 4.01 -21.76
CA ALA A 63 2.64 4.92 -20.64
C ALA A 63 3.08 4.24 -19.32
N ILE A 64 3.96 4.88 -18.57
CA ILE A 64 4.22 4.55 -17.15
C ILE A 64 3.21 5.32 -16.31
N VAL A 65 2.32 4.59 -15.63
CA VAL A 65 1.23 5.18 -14.84
C VAL A 65 1.39 4.87 -13.36
N GLY A 66 1.06 5.84 -12.51
CA GLY A 66 1.03 5.70 -11.05
C GLY A 66 -0.39 5.44 -10.54
N ILE A 67 -1.04 6.49 -10.05
CA ILE A 67 -2.37 6.45 -9.45
C ILE A 67 -3.48 6.95 -10.38
N GLU A 68 -3.13 7.29 -11.62
CA GLU A 68 -4.07 7.82 -12.60
C GLU A 68 -5.09 6.74 -12.98
N PRO A 69 -6.39 7.08 -13.09
CA PRO A 69 -7.42 6.11 -13.47
C PRO A 69 -7.30 5.75 -14.95
N ILE A 70 -7.17 4.46 -15.23
CA ILE A 70 -7.13 3.90 -16.60
C ILE A 70 -8.35 3.01 -16.79
N ASP A 71 -9.37 3.56 -17.38
CA ASP A 71 -10.66 2.94 -17.64
C ASP A 71 -11.19 3.28 -19.03
N ASP A 72 -12.40 2.87 -19.35
CA ASP A 72 -13.06 3.14 -20.64
C ASP A 72 -13.12 4.62 -20.98
N SER A 73 -13.27 5.51 -20.00
CA SER A 73 -13.34 6.96 -20.22
C SER A 73 -12.03 7.55 -20.77
N VAL A 74 -10.91 6.87 -20.52
CA VAL A 74 -9.57 7.21 -21.03
C VAL A 74 -9.26 6.42 -22.30
N LEU A 75 -9.44 5.10 -22.26
CA LEU A 75 -9.01 4.18 -23.32
C LEU A 75 -9.77 4.39 -24.63
N ASN A 76 -11.02 4.86 -24.59
CA ASN A 76 -11.79 5.21 -25.78
C ASN A 76 -11.16 6.32 -26.63
N TYR A 77 -10.32 7.16 -26.01
CA TYR A 77 -9.70 8.32 -26.67
C TYR A 77 -8.19 8.16 -26.87
N THR A 78 -7.64 6.98 -26.60
CA THR A 78 -6.20 6.69 -26.73
C THR A 78 -5.96 5.43 -27.57
N PRO A 79 -6.44 5.38 -28.83
CA PRO A 79 -6.43 4.15 -29.65
C PRO A 79 -5.03 3.66 -30.05
N GLN A 80 -3.99 4.51 -29.99
CA GLN A 80 -2.60 4.14 -30.28
C GLN A 80 -1.91 3.45 -29.09
N LEU A 81 -2.48 3.56 -27.89
CA LEU A 81 -1.86 3.03 -26.68
C LEU A 81 -1.79 1.50 -26.71
N LYS A 82 -0.60 0.95 -26.62
CA LYS A 82 -0.31 -0.49 -26.68
C LYS A 82 0.06 -1.08 -25.32
N ILE A 83 0.71 -0.27 -24.46
CA ILE A 83 1.23 -0.69 -23.17
C ILE A 83 0.87 0.33 -22.09
N ILE A 84 0.28 -0.17 -21.02
CA ILE A 84 0.26 0.50 -19.71
C ILE A 84 1.24 -0.21 -18.80
N SER A 85 2.30 0.46 -18.39
CA SER A 85 3.26 -0.04 -17.42
C SER A 85 3.00 0.59 -16.05
N LYS A 86 2.69 -0.26 -15.07
CA LYS A 86 2.32 0.19 -13.71
C LYS A 86 3.56 0.49 -12.88
N TYR A 87 3.71 1.74 -12.48
CA TYR A 87 4.60 2.16 -11.40
C TYR A 87 3.86 2.07 -10.07
N GLY A 88 4.15 1.02 -9.31
CA GLY A 88 3.43 0.67 -8.09
C GLY A 88 2.85 -0.75 -8.13
N VAL A 89 2.27 -1.21 -7.03
CA VAL A 89 1.78 -2.59 -6.88
C VAL A 89 0.26 -2.73 -6.83
N GLY A 90 -0.46 -1.68 -6.46
CA GLY A 90 -1.93 -1.68 -6.47
C GLY A 90 -2.48 -1.48 -7.87
N LEU A 91 -3.51 -2.23 -8.25
CA LEU A 91 -4.17 -2.15 -9.56
C LEU A 91 -5.58 -1.54 -9.48
N ASP A 92 -5.96 -0.99 -8.34
CA ASP A 92 -7.31 -0.47 -8.06
C ASP A 92 -7.73 0.66 -9.02
N ASN A 93 -6.76 1.35 -9.61
CA ASN A 93 -6.96 2.44 -10.56
C ASN A 93 -6.94 1.99 -12.03
N ILE A 94 -6.83 0.68 -12.31
CA ILE A 94 -6.73 0.13 -13.67
C ILE A 94 -7.85 -0.85 -13.94
N ASP A 95 -8.68 -0.55 -14.92
CA ASP A 95 -9.68 -1.47 -15.44
C ASP A 95 -9.02 -2.49 -16.41
N GLN A 96 -8.69 -3.65 -15.83
CA GLN A 96 -7.98 -4.71 -16.55
C GLN A 96 -8.83 -5.33 -17.67
N GLU A 97 -10.16 -5.39 -17.53
CA GLU A 97 -11.06 -5.90 -18.55
C GLU A 97 -11.11 -4.95 -19.74
N SER A 98 -11.15 -3.63 -19.48
CA SER A 98 -11.09 -2.61 -20.52
C SER A 98 -9.77 -2.63 -21.29
N LEU A 99 -8.62 -2.83 -20.61
CA LEU A 99 -7.34 -3.01 -21.29
C LEU A 99 -7.35 -4.24 -22.19
N LYS A 100 -7.78 -5.38 -21.64
CA LYS A 100 -7.81 -6.67 -22.35
C LYS A 100 -8.71 -6.61 -23.61
N SER A 101 -9.89 -6.02 -23.50
CA SER A 101 -10.83 -5.91 -24.63
C SER A 101 -10.27 -5.09 -25.79
N ARG A 102 -9.32 -4.17 -25.52
CA ARG A 102 -8.66 -3.32 -26.53
C ARG A 102 -7.27 -3.82 -26.95
N GLY A 103 -6.82 -4.94 -26.41
CA GLY A 103 -5.50 -5.48 -26.69
C GLY A 103 -4.35 -4.63 -26.13
N VAL A 104 -4.62 -3.80 -25.11
CA VAL A 104 -3.59 -3.02 -24.43
C VAL A 104 -2.93 -3.91 -23.37
N PHE A 105 -1.61 -4.06 -23.45
CA PHE A 105 -0.85 -4.86 -22.50
C PHE A 105 -0.69 -4.14 -21.16
N LEU A 106 -0.91 -4.86 -20.05
CA LEU A 106 -0.62 -4.39 -18.70
C LEU A 106 0.71 -4.96 -18.22
N GLY A 107 1.74 -4.14 -18.15
CA GLY A 107 3.01 -4.44 -17.50
C GLY A 107 2.92 -4.17 -16.00
N TRP A 108 3.12 -5.21 -15.19
CA TRP A 108 2.97 -5.10 -13.74
C TRP A 108 3.78 -6.19 -13.01
N THR A 109 4.41 -5.80 -11.90
CA THR A 109 5.12 -6.72 -11.01
C THR A 109 4.66 -6.52 -9.58
N GLY A 110 3.95 -7.53 -9.06
CA GLY A 110 3.46 -7.51 -7.68
C GLY A 110 4.57 -7.70 -6.65
N GLY A 111 4.41 -7.08 -5.49
CA GLY A 111 5.27 -7.30 -4.32
C GLY A 111 6.65 -6.64 -4.37
N THR A 112 6.96 -5.81 -5.36
CA THR A 112 8.24 -5.09 -5.46
C THR A 112 8.53 -4.18 -4.27
N ASN A 113 7.48 -3.66 -3.63
CA ASN A 113 7.56 -2.81 -2.44
C ASN A 113 7.28 -3.53 -1.12
N LYS A 114 7.12 -4.86 -1.12
CA LYS A 114 6.67 -5.61 0.07
C LYS A 114 7.49 -5.33 1.32
N ARG A 115 8.82 -5.28 1.20
CA ARG A 115 9.73 -5.04 2.33
C ARG A 115 9.52 -3.65 2.92
N SER A 116 9.41 -2.62 2.10
CA SER A 116 9.14 -1.26 2.54
C SER A 116 7.85 -1.16 3.36
N VAL A 117 6.75 -1.76 2.85
CA VAL A 117 5.46 -1.76 3.56
C VAL A 117 5.54 -2.57 4.87
N SER A 118 6.20 -3.72 4.83
CA SER A 118 6.35 -4.57 6.02
C SER A 118 7.18 -3.89 7.11
N GLU A 119 8.24 -3.18 6.76
CA GLU A 119 9.05 -2.42 7.73
C GLU A 119 8.28 -1.25 8.33
N LEU A 120 7.45 -0.54 7.56
CA LEU A 120 6.56 0.48 8.11
C LEU A 120 5.54 -0.12 9.06
N ALA A 121 4.90 -1.24 8.70
CA ALA A 121 3.96 -1.94 9.58
C ALA A 121 4.63 -2.39 10.89
N LEU A 122 5.85 -2.93 10.82
CA LEU A 122 6.64 -3.28 11.99
C LEU A 122 7.00 -2.04 12.84
N CYS A 123 7.37 -0.94 12.20
CA CYS A 123 7.61 0.35 12.87
C CYS A 123 6.35 0.81 13.63
N PHE A 124 5.18 0.70 13.03
CA PHE A 124 3.90 0.99 13.67
C PHE A 124 3.65 0.11 14.90
N MET A 125 3.87 -1.19 14.78
CA MET A 125 3.72 -2.13 15.91
C MET A 125 4.66 -1.76 17.08
N LEU A 126 5.93 -1.51 16.79
CA LEU A 126 6.90 -1.09 17.78
C LEU A 126 6.54 0.28 18.38
N GLY A 127 6.13 1.22 17.53
CA GLY A 127 5.75 2.57 17.93
C GLY A 127 4.53 2.60 18.85
N LEU A 128 3.48 1.81 18.53
CA LEU A 128 2.30 1.63 19.38
C LEU A 128 2.64 0.95 20.69
N CYS A 129 3.34 -0.19 20.63
CA CYS A 129 3.72 -0.93 21.85
C CYS A 129 4.57 -0.09 22.79
N ARG A 130 5.47 0.76 22.30
CA ARG A 130 6.45 1.51 23.09
C ARG A 130 6.08 2.98 23.31
N ASN A 131 4.88 3.40 22.92
CA ASN A 131 4.40 4.79 23.04
C ASN A 131 5.37 5.82 22.41
N VAL A 132 6.16 5.43 21.39
CA VAL A 132 7.28 6.25 20.88
C VAL A 132 6.79 7.59 20.36
N PHE A 133 5.68 7.62 19.60
CA PHE A 133 5.19 8.83 18.95
C PHE A 133 4.53 9.77 19.96
N SER A 134 3.66 9.25 20.85
CA SER A 134 3.01 10.06 21.89
C SER A 134 4.03 10.63 22.86
N SER A 135 4.99 9.82 23.33
CA SER A 135 6.06 10.27 24.22
C SER A 135 6.95 11.32 23.55
N SER A 136 7.30 11.13 22.27
CA SER A 136 8.09 12.10 21.51
C SER A 136 7.34 13.43 21.35
N PHE A 137 6.04 13.36 21.04
CA PHE A 137 5.19 14.54 20.86
C PHE A 137 5.06 15.33 22.18
N LYS A 138 4.75 14.67 23.30
CA LYS A 138 4.68 15.26 24.63
C LYS A 138 6.00 15.91 25.05
N LEU A 139 7.13 15.21 24.85
CA LEU A 139 8.44 15.77 25.21
C LEU A 139 8.77 17.04 24.42
N LYS A 140 8.39 17.12 23.14
CA LYS A 140 8.54 18.36 22.35
C LYS A 140 7.67 19.52 22.87
N GLN A 141 6.62 19.23 23.64
CA GLN A 141 5.80 20.21 24.36
C GLN A 141 6.29 20.46 25.80
N SER A 142 7.49 19.96 26.15
CA SER A 142 8.09 20.04 27.48
C SER A 142 7.34 19.23 28.54
N GLU A 143 6.55 18.25 28.15
CA GLU A 143 5.89 17.30 29.05
C GLU A 143 6.76 16.08 29.23
N TRP A 144 7.21 15.85 30.48
CA TRP A 144 8.09 14.73 30.84
C TRP A 144 7.30 13.54 31.38
N GLU A 145 6.89 12.63 30.53
CA GLU A 145 6.20 11.39 30.89
C GLU A 145 7.07 10.16 30.59
N LYS A 146 7.13 9.21 31.53
CA LYS A 146 7.98 8.00 31.44
C LYS A 146 7.19 6.72 31.16
N GLU A 147 6.01 6.81 30.56
CA GLU A 147 5.21 5.64 30.22
C GLU A 147 5.79 4.91 29.01
N GLY A 148 6.57 3.84 29.27
CA GLY A 148 7.34 3.10 28.25
C GLY A 148 6.57 2.03 27.49
N GLY A 149 5.31 1.77 27.84
CA GLY A 149 4.45 0.76 27.19
C GLY A 149 4.93 -0.68 27.37
N HIS A 150 4.80 -1.50 26.34
CA HIS A 150 5.05 -2.94 26.35
C HIS A 150 6.10 -3.36 25.32
N GLN A 151 6.72 -4.52 25.50
CA GLN A 151 7.55 -5.14 24.47
C GLN A 151 6.66 -5.77 23.40
N LEU A 152 7.12 -5.75 22.14
CA LEU A 152 6.50 -6.50 21.05
C LEU A 152 6.80 -8.02 21.20
N SER A 153 7.99 -8.35 21.70
CA SER A 153 8.41 -9.74 21.91
C SER A 153 7.40 -10.53 22.73
N GLY A 154 7.06 -11.72 22.25
CA GLY A 154 6.09 -12.62 22.89
C GLY A 154 4.61 -12.20 22.74
N LYS A 155 4.30 -11.09 22.08
CA LYS A 155 2.91 -10.69 21.79
C LYS A 155 2.26 -11.62 20.77
N THR A 156 0.94 -11.75 20.84
CA THR A 156 0.15 -12.42 19.82
C THR A 156 -0.18 -11.41 18.73
N VAL A 157 0.33 -11.67 17.51
CA VAL A 157 0.11 -10.81 16.34
C VAL A 157 -0.75 -11.55 15.32
N GLY A 158 -1.91 -10.99 15.02
CA GLY A 158 -2.83 -11.46 14.00
C GLY A 158 -2.49 -10.83 12.63
N ILE A 159 -2.28 -11.65 11.63
CA ILE A 159 -2.03 -11.25 10.24
C ILE A 159 -3.24 -11.63 9.40
N ILE A 160 -3.99 -10.63 8.93
CA ILE A 160 -5.13 -10.83 8.03
C ILE A 160 -4.68 -10.53 6.59
N GLY A 161 -4.60 -11.57 5.76
CA GLY A 161 -3.99 -11.56 4.43
C GLY A 161 -2.51 -11.96 4.48
N CYS A 162 -2.19 -13.18 4.03
CA CYS A 162 -0.83 -13.72 3.97
C CYS A 162 -0.32 -13.79 2.52
N GLY A 163 -0.51 -12.68 1.79
CA GLY A 163 0.05 -12.44 0.46
C GLY A 163 1.53 -12.04 0.54
N GLN A 164 1.98 -11.20 -0.39
CA GLN A 164 3.39 -10.74 -0.45
C GLN A 164 3.84 -10.02 0.83
N ILE A 165 3.03 -9.07 1.31
CA ILE A 165 3.35 -8.27 2.50
C ILE A 165 3.12 -9.08 3.78
N GLY A 166 1.96 -9.75 3.92
CA GLY A 166 1.67 -10.52 5.13
C GLY A 166 2.67 -11.65 5.37
N SER A 167 3.12 -12.34 4.31
CA SER A 167 4.19 -13.34 4.42
C SER A 167 5.53 -12.74 4.86
N ASP A 168 5.85 -11.53 4.39
CA ASP A 168 7.07 -10.83 4.79
C ASP A 168 6.97 -10.37 6.26
N MET A 169 5.78 -9.93 6.71
CA MET A 169 5.51 -9.63 8.12
C MET A 169 5.72 -10.83 9.02
N VAL A 170 5.25 -12.02 8.64
CA VAL A 170 5.48 -13.27 9.39
C VAL A 170 6.99 -13.51 9.55
N ARG A 171 7.78 -13.32 8.49
CA ARG A 171 9.25 -13.47 8.54
C ARG A 171 9.91 -12.43 9.45
N LEU A 172 9.47 -11.17 9.38
CA LEU A 172 10.03 -10.09 10.22
C LEU A 172 9.68 -10.25 11.70
N LEU A 173 8.50 -10.76 12.02
CA LEU A 173 8.03 -10.94 13.40
C LEU A 173 8.56 -12.21 14.07
N SER A 174 8.97 -13.21 13.29
CA SER A 174 9.49 -14.47 13.82
C SER A 174 10.67 -14.30 14.79
N PRO A 175 11.70 -13.46 14.51
CA PRO A 175 12.80 -13.22 15.45
C PRO A 175 12.40 -12.53 16.75
N PHE A 176 11.25 -11.85 16.79
CA PHE A 176 10.72 -11.26 18.03
C PHE A 176 10.08 -12.30 18.97
N GLY A 177 9.96 -13.56 18.53
CA GLY A 177 9.27 -14.59 19.31
C GLY A 177 7.78 -14.32 19.50
N CYS A 178 7.15 -13.61 18.56
CA CYS A 178 5.71 -13.36 18.55
C CYS A 178 4.93 -14.66 18.31
N ASN A 179 3.74 -14.79 18.95
CA ASN A 179 2.77 -15.81 18.59
C ASN A 179 2.01 -15.32 17.35
N LEU A 180 2.24 -15.93 16.19
CA LEU A 180 1.70 -15.48 14.91
C LEU A 180 0.42 -16.24 14.57
N LEU A 181 -0.69 -15.53 14.50
CA LEU A 181 -1.99 -16.02 14.02
C LEU A 181 -2.24 -15.49 12.60
N VAL A 182 -2.44 -16.40 11.66
CA VAL A 182 -2.60 -16.05 10.25
C VAL A 182 -4.00 -16.43 9.77
N ARG A 183 -4.65 -15.49 9.09
CA ARG A 183 -5.88 -15.72 8.35
C ARG A 183 -5.71 -15.30 6.89
N ASP A 184 -5.97 -16.22 5.97
CA ASP A 184 -6.02 -15.97 4.53
C ASP A 184 -7.21 -16.74 3.93
N ILE A 185 -7.69 -16.31 2.75
CA ILE A 185 -8.69 -17.05 1.97
C ILE A 185 -8.07 -18.23 1.22
N LEU A 186 -6.75 -18.13 0.94
CA LEU A 186 -5.98 -19.19 0.30
C LEU A 186 -5.30 -20.05 1.37
N ASP A 187 -5.06 -21.31 1.04
CA ASP A 187 -4.29 -22.20 1.91
C ASP A 187 -2.82 -21.71 2.03
N LYS A 188 -2.39 -21.50 3.26
CA LYS A 188 -1.04 -21.07 3.66
C LYS A 188 -0.37 -22.06 4.62
N SER A 189 -0.89 -23.28 4.70
CA SER A 189 -0.49 -24.28 5.70
C SER A 189 1.00 -24.58 5.69
N ASP A 190 1.60 -24.79 4.51
CA ASP A 190 3.02 -25.09 4.39
C ASP A 190 3.89 -23.92 4.82
N PHE A 191 3.56 -22.71 4.35
CA PHE A 191 4.27 -21.49 4.72
C PHE A 191 4.18 -21.23 6.23
N CYS A 192 2.99 -21.36 6.82
CA CYS A 192 2.79 -21.13 8.24
C CYS A 192 3.53 -22.17 9.09
N ARG A 193 3.55 -23.43 8.67
CA ARG A 193 4.31 -24.49 9.35
C ARG A 193 5.82 -24.20 9.33
N GLU A 194 6.38 -23.78 8.19
CA GLU A 194 7.78 -23.41 8.03
C GLU A 194 8.18 -22.27 8.96
N HIS A 195 7.29 -21.30 9.12
CA HIS A 195 7.54 -20.09 9.92
C HIS A 195 6.96 -20.13 11.34
N ARG A 196 6.48 -21.29 11.81
CA ARG A 196 5.90 -21.48 13.15
C ARG A 196 4.74 -20.52 13.44
N ALA A 197 3.95 -20.19 12.41
CA ALA A 197 2.71 -19.45 12.53
C ALA A 197 1.51 -20.41 12.53
N SER A 198 0.41 -20.02 13.15
CA SER A 198 -0.82 -20.80 13.23
C SER A 198 -1.86 -20.26 12.28
N ILE A 199 -2.41 -21.11 11.40
CA ILE A 199 -3.61 -20.74 10.65
C ILE A 199 -4.82 -20.88 11.57
N VAL A 200 -5.62 -19.84 11.64
CA VAL A 200 -6.78 -19.79 12.52
C VAL A 200 -7.98 -19.12 11.82
N SER A 201 -9.15 -19.19 12.43
CA SER A 201 -10.33 -18.45 11.96
C SER A 201 -10.15 -16.94 12.13
N GLN A 202 -10.97 -16.16 11.44
CA GLN A 202 -10.97 -14.70 11.60
C GLN A 202 -11.37 -14.30 13.03
N GLU A 203 -12.31 -15.03 13.62
CA GLU A 203 -12.78 -14.85 14.99
C GLU A 203 -11.62 -15.00 15.97
N GLU A 204 -10.82 -16.05 15.81
CA GLU A 204 -9.66 -16.29 16.67
C GLU A 204 -8.59 -15.20 16.52
N VAL A 205 -8.35 -14.69 15.28
CA VAL A 205 -7.46 -13.54 15.08
C VAL A 205 -7.99 -12.34 15.87
N ILE A 206 -9.27 -12.02 15.74
CA ILE A 206 -9.86 -10.84 16.40
C ILE A 206 -9.75 -10.93 17.92
N GLU A 207 -10.11 -12.07 18.48
CA GLU A 207 -10.26 -12.21 19.94
C GLU A 207 -8.92 -12.45 20.68
N LYS A 208 -7.97 -13.11 20.01
CA LYS A 208 -6.73 -13.54 20.66
C LYS A 208 -5.54 -12.62 20.43
N SER A 209 -5.60 -11.75 19.41
CA SER A 209 -4.45 -10.90 19.06
C SER A 209 -4.29 -9.71 20.00
N ASP A 210 -3.03 -9.38 20.30
CA ASP A 210 -2.64 -8.12 20.94
C ASP A 210 -2.43 -7.03 19.88
N ILE A 211 -2.10 -7.43 18.65
CA ILE A 211 -1.98 -6.55 17.48
C ILE A 211 -2.60 -7.26 16.28
N ILE A 212 -3.43 -6.55 15.51
CA ILE A 212 -3.96 -7.05 14.23
C ILE A 212 -3.40 -6.19 13.11
N SER A 213 -2.79 -6.82 12.10
CA SER A 213 -2.23 -6.16 10.92
C SER A 213 -2.93 -6.63 9.65
N LEU A 214 -3.38 -5.66 8.86
CA LEU A 214 -4.18 -5.89 7.66
C LEU A 214 -3.29 -5.82 6.40
N HIS A 215 -3.35 -6.88 5.59
CA HIS A 215 -2.57 -7.02 4.35
C HIS A 215 -3.40 -7.63 3.22
N VAL A 216 -4.65 -7.21 3.11
CA VAL A 216 -5.62 -7.67 2.11
C VAL A 216 -5.79 -6.66 0.98
N PRO A 217 -6.14 -7.08 -0.25
CA PRO A 217 -6.58 -6.16 -1.28
C PRO A 217 -7.96 -5.59 -0.94
N LEU A 218 -8.30 -4.44 -1.54
CA LEU A 218 -9.67 -3.93 -1.48
C LEU A 218 -10.54 -4.70 -2.47
N THR A 219 -11.57 -5.36 -1.95
CA THR A 219 -12.58 -6.12 -2.70
C THR A 219 -13.94 -5.96 -2.00
N GLU A 220 -15.01 -6.43 -2.59
CA GLU A 220 -16.33 -6.46 -1.92
C GLU A 220 -16.29 -7.24 -0.59
N LEU A 221 -15.46 -8.28 -0.49
CA LEU A 221 -15.33 -9.08 0.74
C LEU A 221 -14.53 -8.39 1.84
N THR A 222 -13.65 -7.46 1.48
CA THR A 222 -12.74 -6.79 2.43
C THR A 222 -13.16 -5.34 2.73
N ARG A 223 -14.06 -4.76 1.90
CA ARG A 223 -14.59 -3.42 2.14
C ARG A 223 -15.31 -3.36 3.48
N TYR A 224 -14.83 -2.47 4.34
CA TYR A 224 -15.33 -2.28 5.71
C TYR A 224 -15.40 -3.57 6.55
N MET A 225 -14.49 -4.54 6.25
CA MET A 225 -14.41 -5.76 7.05
C MET A 225 -14.08 -5.45 8.52
N VAL A 226 -13.28 -4.42 8.77
CA VAL A 226 -13.06 -3.89 10.12
C VAL A 226 -14.15 -2.85 10.41
N ASN A 227 -15.25 -3.33 10.95
CA ASN A 227 -16.42 -2.54 11.34
C ASN A 227 -16.57 -2.48 12.87
N GLN A 228 -17.67 -1.91 13.34
CA GLN A 228 -17.94 -1.79 14.77
C GLN A 228 -17.91 -3.14 15.51
N SER A 229 -18.53 -4.18 14.94
CA SER A 229 -18.54 -5.52 15.56
C SER A 229 -17.16 -6.14 15.64
N PHE A 230 -16.33 -5.97 14.61
CA PHE A 230 -14.93 -6.39 14.62
C PHE A 230 -14.16 -5.73 15.76
N LEU A 231 -14.24 -4.40 15.85
CA LEU A 231 -13.54 -3.60 16.88
C LEU A 231 -13.98 -3.93 18.30
N GLN A 232 -15.27 -4.18 18.52
CA GLN A 232 -15.81 -4.56 19.83
C GLN A 232 -15.37 -5.94 20.31
N ARG A 233 -14.99 -6.83 19.39
CA ARG A 233 -14.49 -8.18 19.72
C ARG A 233 -12.97 -8.23 19.92
N MET A 234 -12.24 -7.18 19.56
CA MET A 234 -10.81 -7.06 19.88
C MET A 234 -10.60 -6.92 21.40
N LYS A 235 -9.42 -7.27 21.87
CA LYS A 235 -9.03 -6.95 23.25
C LYS A 235 -9.01 -5.43 23.42
N SER A 236 -9.45 -4.93 24.55
CA SER A 236 -9.43 -3.48 24.86
C SER A 236 -8.01 -2.88 24.88
N THR A 237 -6.99 -3.70 25.03
CA THR A 237 -5.58 -3.30 24.94
C THR A 237 -4.96 -3.52 23.57
N ALA A 238 -5.71 -4.10 22.61
CA ALA A 238 -5.17 -4.46 21.30
C ALA A 238 -4.98 -3.25 20.40
N PHE A 239 -4.05 -3.38 19.46
CA PHE A 239 -3.77 -2.38 18.43
C PHE A 239 -4.18 -2.87 17.04
N LEU A 240 -4.67 -1.95 16.19
CA LEU A 240 -4.95 -2.18 14.79
C LEU A 240 -3.92 -1.48 13.91
N VAL A 241 -3.34 -2.19 12.93
CA VAL A 241 -2.42 -1.64 11.94
C VAL A 241 -3.00 -1.83 10.54
N ASN A 242 -3.13 -0.73 9.79
CA ASN A 242 -3.59 -0.76 8.41
C ASN A 242 -2.59 -0.03 7.48
N THR A 243 -1.91 -0.81 6.65
CA THR A 243 -1.02 -0.34 5.58
C THR A 243 -1.46 -0.85 4.21
N CYS A 244 -2.73 -1.28 4.07
CA CYS A 244 -3.22 -1.85 2.82
C CYS A 244 -4.12 -0.89 2.03
N ARG A 245 -5.38 -0.67 2.44
CA ARG A 245 -6.35 0.28 1.85
C ARG A 245 -7.23 0.87 2.95
N GLY A 246 -7.56 2.17 2.82
CA GLY A 246 -8.40 2.87 3.79
C GLY A 246 -9.77 2.25 3.96
N GLU A 247 -10.43 1.90 2.86
CA GLU A 247 -11.78 1.35 2.84
C GLU A 247 -11.91 -0.07 3.42
N VAL A 248 -10.80 -0.74 3.74
CA VAL A 248 -10.85 -2.01 4.49
C VAL A 248 -11.35 -1.78 5.93
N VAL A 249 -11.14 -0.57 6.45
CA VAL A 249 -11.58 -0.14 7.77
C VAL A 249 -12.75 0.85 7.63
N ASN A 250 -13.82 0.63 8.37
CA ASN A 250 -14.84 1.66 8.54
C ASN A 250 -14.28 2.76 9.45
N GLN A 251 -13.89 3.89 8.86
CA GLN A 251 -13.20 4.98 9.54
C GLN A 251 -14.03 5.57 10.69
N GLU A 252 -15.34 5.72 10.52
CA GLU A 252 -16.24 6.24 11.56
C GLU A 252 -16.33 5.28 12.75
N ALA A 253 -16.44 3.98 12.48
CA ALA A 253 -16.42 2.97 13.54
C ALA A 253 -15.08 2.97 14.30
N LEU A 254 -13.95 3.09 13.58
CA LEU A 254 -12.62 3.18 14.20
C LEU A 254 -12.47 4.46 15.04
N LYS A 255 -12.90 5.62 14.51
CA LYS A 255 -12.89 6.89 15.24
C LYS A 255 -13.65 6.79 16.56
N LEU A 256 -14.85 6.23 16.53
CA LEU A 256 -15.66 6.03 17.74
C LEU A 256 -15.01 5.04 18.71
N ALA A 257 -14.42 3.96 18.20
CA ALA A 257 -13.72 2.97 19.05
C ALA A 257 -12.52 3.56 19.75
N LEU A 258 -11.71 4.37 19.05
CA LEU A 258 -10.55 5.07 19.64
C LEU A 258 -10.97 6.11 20.68
N LYS A 259 -11.99 6.93 20.39
CA LYS A 259 -12.53 7.93 21.35
C LYS A 259 -13.06 7.30 22.62
N LYS A 260 -13.63 6.10 22.53
CA LYS A 260 -14.19 5.35 23.67
C LYS A 260 -13.21 4.37 24.29
N ASN A 261 -11.95 4.30 23.83
CA ASN A 261 -10.95 3.33 24.25
C ASN A 261 -11.46 1.87 24.18
N VAL A 262 -12.24 1.54 23.14
CA VAL A 262 -12.70 0.16 22.89
C VAL A 262 -11.51 -0.73 22.53
N ILE A 263 -10.49 -0.16 21.86
CA ILE A 263 -9.19 -0.77 21.60
C ILE A 263 -8.08 0.15 22.09
N GLY A 264 -6.87 -0.37 22.27
CA GLY A 264 -5.73 0.38 22.81
C GLY A 264 -5.24 1.49 21.88
N GLY A 265 -5.37 1.31 20.56
CA GLY A 265 -4.97 2.30 19.57
C GLY A 265 -4.93 1.74 18.16
N ALA A 266 -4.59 2.58 17.19
CA ALA A 266 -4.42 2.19 15.80
C ALA A 266 -3.26 2.91 15.12
N ALA A 267 -2.74 2.31 14.03
CA ALA A 267 -1.81 2.96 13.13
C ALA A 267 -2.27 2.79 11.68
N LEU A 268 -2.35 3.90 10.95
CA LEU A 268 -2.85 3.95 9.58
C LEU A 268 -1.83 4.63 8.67
N ASP A 269 -1.53 3.99 7.56
CA ASP A 269 -0.80 4.61 6.44
C ASP A 269 -1.72 5.03 5.29
N VAL A 270 -2.97 4.56 5.32
CA VAL A 270 -3.95 4.71 4.23
C VAL A 270 -5.30 5.18 4.75
N PHE A 271 -6.03 5.94 3.93
CA PHE A 271 -7.31 6.55 4.27
C PHE A 271 -8.34 6.33 3.17
N ILE A 272 -9.63 6.49 3.50
CA ILE A 272 -10.73 6.45 2.51
C ILE A 272 -10.58 7.62 1.53
N GLU A 273 -10.27 8.82 2.06
CA GLU A 273 -9.96 10.00 1.28
C GLU A 273 -8.49 10.38 1.51
N GLU A 274 -7.71 10.56 0.43
CA GLU A 274 -6.31 10.94 0.47
C GLU A 274 -6.07 12.23 -0.34
N PRO A 275 -5.65 13.34 0.31
CA PRO A 275 -5.32 13.49 1.74
C PRO A 275 -6.56 13.51 2.64
N PRO A 276 -6.45 12.95 3.89
CA PRO A 276 -7.56 12.96 4.85
C PRO A 276 -7.86 14.36 5.37
N THR A 277 -9.14 14.68 5.57
CA THR A 277 -9.62 16.00 5.98
C THR A 277 -10.20 16.05 7.40
N ASP A 278 -10.47 14.90 8.03
CA ASP A 278 -11.02 14.80 9.39
C ASP A 278 -9.95 15.08 10.47
N ILE A 279 -9.77 16.35 10.81
CA ILE A 279 -8.78 16.81 11.80
C ILE A 279 -9.05 16.23 13.20
N GLU A 280 -10.32 16.05 13.58
CA GLU A 280 -10.65 15.43 14.86
C GLU A 280 -10.13 13.99 14.95
N PHE A 281 -10.33 13.20 13.90
CA PHE A 281 -9.81 11.85 13.80
C PHE A 281 -8.27 11.81 13.85
N LEU A 282 -7.62 12.64 13.03
CA LEU A 282 -6.15 12.70 12.96
C LEU A 282 -5.49 13.15 14.26
N SER A 283 -6.22 13.89 15.12
CA SER A 283 -5.71 14.40 16.38
C SER A 283 -5.90 13.46 17.57
N LEU A 284 -6.46 12.25 17.36
CA LEU A 284 -6.67 11.30 18.45
C LEU A 284 -5.32 10.82 19.01
N PRO A 285 -5.14 10.85 20.35
CA PRO A 285 -3.85 10.56 20.99
C PRO A 285 -3.40 9.10 20.86
N ASN A 286 -4.34 8.19 20.63
CA ASN A 286 -4.12 6.75 20.43
C ASN A 286 -4.18 6.34 18.93
N LEU A 287 -4.04 7.32 18.02
CA LEU A 287 -3.95 7.10 16.58
C LEU A 287 -2.57 7.57 16.06
N MET A 288 -1.86 6.70 15.38
CA MET A 288 -0.64 7.01 14.65
C MET A 288 -0.94 7.01 13.16
N VAL A 289 -0.46 8.02 12.42
CA VAL A 289 -0.76 8.18 11.00
C VAL A 289 0.45 8.55 10.18
N THR A 290 0.49 8.07 8.92
CA THR A 290 1.45 8.49 7.89
C THR A 290 0.75 8.72 6.56
N PRO A 291 1.26 9.59 5.69
CA PRO A 291 0.60 9.99 4.46
C PRO A 291 0.88 9.03 3.29
N HIS A 292 0.48 7.75 3.42
CA HIS A 292 0.60 6.68 2.42
C HIS A 292 2.04 6.51 1.92
N ILE A 293 2.96 6.28 2.86
CA ILE A 293 4.40 6.16 2.59
C ILE A 293 4.93 4.72 2.63
N GLY A 294 4.06 3.73 2.90
CA GLY A 294 4.48 2.33 3.06
C GLY A 294 5.31 1.80 1.90
N GLY A 295 4.97 2.19 0.66
CA GLY A 295 5.73 1.82 -0.53
C GLY A 295 6.86 2.77 -0.92
N ASN A 296 7.19 3.81 -0.12
CA ASN A 296 8.02 4.93 -0.53
C ASN A 296 9.45 4.89 0.01
N ALA A 297 9.92 3.77 0.57
CA ALA A 297 11.36 3.60 0.80
C ALA A 297 12.11 3.73 -0.54
N ARG A 298 13.29 4.33 -0.51
CA ARG A 298 14.10 4.60 -1.71
C ARG A 298 14.28 3.34 -2.57
N GLU A 299 14.62 2.24 -1.95
CA GLU A 299 14.84 0.94 -2.58
C GLU A 299 13.55 0.41 -3.26
N ALA A 300 12.40 0.61 -2.63
CA ALA A 300 11.12 0.22 -3.19
C ALA A 300 10.73 1.10 -4.38
N VAL A 301 10.94 2.41 -4.29
CA VAL A 301 10.74 3.38 -5.39
C VAL A 301 11.59 3.00 -6.60
N GLU A 302 12.88 2.71 -6.38
CA GLU A 302 13.81 2.31 -7.45
C GLU A 302 13.40 0.96 -8.06
N ALA A 303 13.02 -0.03 -7.24
CA ALA A 303 12.59 -1.35 -7.71
C ALA A 303 11.27 -1.30 -8.50
N MET A 304 10.27 -0.56 -8.02
CA MET A 304 9.00 -0.36 -8.74
C MET A 304 9.22 0.37 -10.06
N GLY A 305 10.09 1.39 -10.06
CA GLY A 305 10.40 2.15 -11.27
C GLY A 305 11.15 1.32 -12.29
N GLN A 306 12.14 0.53 -11.87
CA GLN A 306 12.84 -0.38 -12.76
C GLN A 306 11.89 -1.43 -13.36
N ALA A 307 11.04 -2.05 -12.54
CA ALA A 307 10.03 -2.99 -13.03
C ALA A 307 9.09 -2.34 -14.06
N ALA A 308 8.70 -1.07 -13.86
CA ALA A 308 7.89 -0.35 -14.83
C ALA A 308 8.64 -0.08 -16.14
N ILE A 309 9.95 0.18 -16.11
CA ILE A 309 10.77 0.33 -17.33
C ILE A 309 10.89 -1.01 -18.06
N ASP A 310 11.11 -2.10 -17.33
CA ASP A 310 11.31 -3.45 -17.87
C ASP A 310 10.06 -3.99 -18.58
N HIS A 311 8.89 -3.41 -18.33
CA HIS A 311 7.63 -3.77 -18.96
C HIS A 311 7.29 -2.98 -20.24
N LEU A 312 8.09 -1.99 -20.60
CA LEU A 312 7.95 -1.25 -21.86
C LEU A 312 8.57 -2.01 -23.03
#